data_5e2d2cc0ddf3fceb31c87170530226ea
#
_entry.id   5e2d2cc0ddf3fceb31c87170530226ea
#
_cell.length_a   1.000
_cell.length_b   1.000
_cell.length_c   1.000
_cell.angle_alpha   90.00
_cell.angle_beta   90.00
_cell.angle_gamma   90.00
#
_symmetry.space_group_name_H-M   'P 1'
#
loop_
_entity.id
_entity.type
_entity.pdbx_description
1 polymer ?
#
loop_
_entity_poly.entity_id
_entity_poly.type
_entity_poly.pdbx_seq_one_letter_code
_entity_poly.pdbx_strand_id
1 'polypeptide(L)'
;GQGYAIIDPHGDFAINNMRFIPGSRLKDVVYFNPADTQYPLGFNPLEVTNPEQKNNISSEVIGVLKRMFEESWGPRLEYILRYTILALLDRPETTMLDITRMLTDKKFRKETLSYCQDTVVLQFWNVEFASWTDKFQAEAIAPVLNKVGAFTANPIIRNIIGQPKSTFNIRQIMDEGKILVVNLSKGLIGEDNAGILGSFIVTKIQIAAMSRSDIPDVKD
;
A
#
# COMPACT_ATOMS: atom_id res chain seq x y z
N GLY A 1 29.42 -2.13 4.54
CA GLY A 1 29.00 -1.69 3.21
C GLY A 1 27.69 -0.94 3.29
N GLN A 2 27.42 -0.05 2.37
CA GLN A 2 26.15 0.71 2.33
C GLN A 2 25.00 -0.18 1.90
N GLY A 3 23.79 0.13 2.38
CA GLY A 3 22.55 -0.47 1.91
C GLY A 3 22.15 0.08 0.54
N TYR A 4 21.36 -0.69 -0.19
CA TYR A 4 20.78 -0.24 -1.47
C TYR A 4 19.47 -0.99 -1.76
N ALA A 5 18.69 -0.48 -2.70
CA ALA A 5 17.50 -1.14 -3.21
C ALA A 5 17.61 -1.36 -4.71
N ILE A 6 17.18 -2.53 -5.17
CA ILE A 6 16.97 -2.87 -6.58
C ILE A 6 15.48 -3.12 -6.76
N ILE A 7 14.87 -2.45 -7.73
CA ILE A 7 13.48 -2.72 -8.14
C ILE A 7 13.53 -3.08 -9.61
N ASP A 8 13.30 -4.35 -9.90
CA ASP A 8 13.42 -4.89 -11.24
C ASP A 8 12.07 -5.37 -11.78
N PRO A 9 11.48 -4.66 -12.75
CA PRO A 9 10.23 -5.07 -13.39
C PRO A 9 10.33 -6.37 -14.19
N HIS A 10 11.54 -6.72 -14.66
CA HIS A 10 11.76 -7.89 -15.52
C HIS A 10 12.22 -9.13 -14.75
N GLY A 11 12.95 -8.96 -13.66
CA GLY A 11 13.41 -10.02 -12.77
C GLY A 11 14.83 -10.53 -13.02
N ASP A 12 15.33 -10.46 -14.23
CA ASP A 12 16.66 -10.98 -14.59
C ASP A 12 17.80 -10.23 -13.92
N PHE A 13 17.68 -8.90 -13.84
CA PHE A 13 18.67 -8.04 -13.20
C PHE A 13 18.72 -8.30 -11.68
N ALA A 14 17.57 -8.46 -11.03
CA ALA A 14 17.48 -8.78 -9.61
C ALA A 14 18.18 -10.11 -9.31
N ILE A 15 17.88 -11.16 -10.07
CA ILE A 15 18.48 -12.48 -9.88
C ILE A 15 20.00 -12.46 -10.13
N ASN A 16 20.46 -11.79 -11.18
CA ASN A 16 21.87 -11.70 -11.50
C ASN A 16 22.64 -10.90 -10.45
N ASN A 17 22.08 -9.80 -9.95
CA ASN A 17 22.73 -9.02 -8.89
C ASN A 17 22.91 -9.79 -7.58
N MET A 18 21.99 -10.68 -7.22
CA MET A 18 22.13 -11.49 -6.02
C MET A 18 23.41 -12.33 -6.00
N ARG A 19 23.93 -12.72 -7.17
CA ARG A 19 25.20 -13.50 -7.30
C ARG A 19 26.43 -12.69 -6.89
N PHE A 20 26.35 -11.36 -6.91
CA PHE A 20 27.47 -10.46 -6.57
C PHE A 20 27.42 -10.02 -5.10
N ILE A 21 26.36 -10.39 -4.36
CA ILE A 21 26.29 -10.06 -2.94
C ILE A 21 27.26 -10.95 -2.15
N PRO A 22 28.20 -10.35 -1.40
CA PRO A 22 29.14 -11.13 -0.59
C PRO A 22 28.41 -12.03 0.40
N GLY A 23 28.92 -13.25 0.63
CA GLY A 23 28.32 -14.21 1.56
C GLY A 23 28.10 -13.65 2.97
N SER A 24 28.97 -12.76 3.44
CA SER A 24 28.83 -12.07 4.73
C SER A 24 27.61 -11.13 4.80
N ARG A 25 27.09 -10.68 3.65
CA ARG A 25 25.94 -9.78 3.53
C ARG A 25 24.62 -10.49 3.20
N LEU A 26 24.62 -11.80 2.97
CA LEU A 26 23.39 -12.54 2.61
C LEU A 26 22.30 -12.42 3.67
N LYS A 27 22.68 -12.36 4.95
CA LYS A 27 21.75 -12.16 6.07
C LYS A 27 21.07 -10.78 6.06
N ASP A 28 21.62 -9.82 5.35
CA ASP A 28 21.12 -8.44 5.24
C ASP A 28 20.20 -8.27 4.02
N VAL A 29 19.96 -9.32 3.25
CA VAL A 29 19.15 -9.27 2.04
C VAL A 29 17.69 -9.53 2.36
N VAL A 30 16.82 -8.60 1.94
CA VAL A 30 15.37 -8.79 1.87
C VAL A 30 15.02 -8.98 0.40
N TYR A 31 14.62 -10.19 0.03
CA TYR A 31 14.23 -10.55 -1.33
C TYR A 31 12.72 -10.63 -1.44
N PHE A 32 12.11 -9.65 -2.10
CA PHE A 32 10.69 -9.59 -2.35
C PHE A 32 10.41 -10.12 -3.77
N ASN A 33 9.75 -11.28 -3.85
CA ASN A 33 9.36 -11.93 -5.09
C ASN A 33 7.87 -12.29 -5.07
N PRO A 34 6.98 -11.47 -5.65
CA PRO A 34 5.56 -11.76 -5.74
C PRO A 34 5.20 -13.08 -6.44
N ALA A 35 6.07 -13.59 -7.33
CA ALA A 35 5.86 -14.86 -8.00
C ALA A 35 6.03 -16.09 -7.09
N ASP A 36 6.61 -15.93 -5.89
CA ASP A 36 6.65 -16.98 -4.87
C ASP A 36 5.29 -17.08 -4.17
N THR A 37 4.45 -17.95 -4.66
CA THR A 37 3.10 -18.16 -4.11
C THR A 37 3.06 -19.14 -2.96
N GLN A 38 4.15 -19.85 -2.67
CA GLN A 38 4.22 -20.74 -1.50
C GLN A 38 4.47 -19.97 -0.20
N TYR A 39 5.30 -18.93 -0.28
CA TYR A 39 5.66 -18.11 0.87
C TYR A 39 5.49 -16.61 0.55
N PRO A 40 4.25 -16.13 0.34
CA PRO A 40 4.01 -14.75 -0.04
C PRO A 40 4.42 -13.81 1.08
N LEU A 41 5.36 -12.93 0.80
CA LEU A 41 5.73 -11.84 1.72
C LEU A 41 4.61 -10.80 1.74
N GLY A 42 4.18 -10.42 2.96
CA GLY A 42 3.20 -9.37 3.14
C GLY A 42 3.77 -7.99 2.85
N PHE A 43 2.98 -7.19 2.17
CA PHE A 43 3.25 -5.76 1.97
C PHE A 43 1.93 -5.00 2.04
N ASN A 44 1.69 -4.33 3.17
CA ASN A 44 0.45 -3.57 3.39
C ASN A 44 0.68 -2.07 3.10
N PRO A 45 0.12 -1.54 1.99
CA PRO A 45 0.22 -0.11 1.71
C PRO A 45 -0.41 0.79 2.79
N LEU A 46 -1.41 0.27 3.53
CA LEU A 46 -2.11 0.99 4.60
C LEU A 46 -1.48 0.79 5.98
N GLU A 47 -0.38 0.06 6.10
CA GLU A 47 0.26 -0.12 7.40
C GLU A 47 0.74 1.21 7.99
N VAL A 48 0.27 1.52 9.20
CA VAL A 48 0.64 2.72 9.95
C VAL A 48 1.68 2.35 11.00
N THR A 49 2.91 2.78 10.82
CA THR A 49 3.98 2.63 11.81
C THR A 49 4.17 3.87 12.67
N ASN A 50 3.78 5.05 12.14
CA ASN A 50 3.75 6.33 12.86
C ASN A 50 2.40 7.02 12.58
N PRO A 51 1.58 7.30 13.63
CA PRO A 51 0.28 7.96 13.48
C PRO A 51 0.32 9.30 12.74
N GLU A 52 1.41 10.06 12.84
CA GLU A 52 1.57 11.36 12.16
C GLU A 52 1.64 11.22 10.63
N GLN A 53 1.91 10.02 10.11
CA GLN A 53 2.05 9.76 8.68
C GLN A 53 0.73 9.37 8.00
N LYS A 54 -0.40 9.26 8.71
CA LYS A 54 -1.68 8.82 8.15
C LYS A 54 -2.10 9.61 6.91
N ASN A 55 -2.02 10.94 6.96
CA ASN A 55 -2.38 11.79 5.83
C ASN A 55 -1.45 11.58 4.62
N ASN A 56 -0.17 11.37 4.87
CA ASN A 56 0.81 11.08 3.82
C ASN A 56 0.51 9.72 3.19
N ILE A 57 0.29 8.67 4.00
CA ILE A 57 -0.08 7.33 3.52
C ILE A 57 -1.35 7.39 2.66
N SER A 58 -2.40 8.09 3.14
CA SER A 58 -3.64 8.27 2.37
C SER A 58 -3.38 8.94 1.02
N SER A 59 -2.66 10.05 1.02
CA SER A 59 -2.38 10.82 -0.20
C SER A 59 -1.55 10.02 -1.21
N GLU A 60 -0.62 9.22 -0.74
CA GLU A 60 0.25 8.44 -1.59
C GLU A 60 -0.44 7.21 -2.17
N VAL A 61 -1.24 6.49 -1.38
CA VAL A 61 -2.07 5.40 -1.90
C VAL A 61 -3.03 5.91 -2.97
N ILE A 62 -3.68 7.05 -2.73
CA ILE A 62 -4.53 7.69 -3.73
C ILE A 62 -3.72 8.08 -4.97
N GLY A 63 -2.54 8.64 -4.79
CA GLY A 63 -1.65 9.03 -5.89
C GLY A 63 -1.22 7.84 -6.77
N VAL A 64 -0.91 6.69 -6.16
CA VAL A 64 -0.63 5.44 -6.91
C VAL A 64 -1.84 5.01 -7.71
N LEU A 65 -3.02 4.90 -7.08
CA LEU A 65 -4.24 4.48 -7.75
C LEU A 65 -4.67 5.46 -8.85
N LYS A 66 -4.49 6.76 -8.63
CA LYS A 66 -4.80 7.79 -9.62
C LYS A 66 -3.95 7.65 -10.89
N ARG A 67 -2.65 7.42 -10.74
CA ARG A 67 -1.75 7.19 -11.89
C ARG A 67 -2.13 5.94 -12.68
N MET A 68 -2.55 4.88 -11.99
CA MET A 68 -2.94 3.63 -12.64
C MET A 68 -4.25 3.70 -13.40
N PHE A 69 -5.19 4.48 -12.90
CA PHE A 69 -6.55 4.57 -13.44
C PHE A 69 -6.84 5.98 -14.01
N GLU A 70 -5.83 6.68 -14.48
CA GLU A 70 -5.88 8.09 -14.88
C GLU A 70 -7.06 8.42 -15.79
N GLU A 71 -7.28 7.63 -16.86
CA GLU A 71 -8.36 7.85 -17.84
C GLU A 71 -9.77 7.76 -17.24
N SER A 72 -9.93 7.02 -16.14
CA SER A 72 -11.24 6.78 -15.51
C SER A 72 -11.31 7.32 -14.08
N TRP A 73 -10.36 8.21 -13.70
CA TRP A 73 -10.33 8.86 -12.40
C TRP A 73 -11.26 10.08 -12.35
N GLY A 74 -12.06 10.17 -11.30
CA GLY A 74 -12.99 11.29 -11.13
C GLY A 74 -12.97 11.88 -9.73
N PRO A 75 -13.36 13.15 -9.56
CA PRO A 75 -13.29 13.83 -8.27
C PRO A 75 -14.13 13.16 -7.17
N ARG A 76 -15.33 12.66 -7.53
CA ARG A 76 -16.18 11.94 -6.55
C ARG A 76 -15.54 10.63 -6.09
N LEU A 77 -14.93 9.87 -7.02
CA LEU A 77 -14.20 8.66 -6.69
C LEU A 77 -13.06 8.96 -5.71
N GLU A 78 -12.24 9.98 -6.01
CA GLU A 78 -11.13 10.39 -5.14
C GLU A 78 -11.63 10.81 -3.76
N TYR A 79 -12.71 11.56 -3.71
CA TYR A 79 -13.33 12.03 -2.48
C TYR A 79 -13.77 10.86 -1.57
N ILE A 80 -14.55 9.92 -2.10
CA ILE A 80 -15.02 8.74 -1.38
C ILE A 80 -13.83 7.87 -0.93
N LEU A 81 -12.87 7.62 -1.83
CA LEU A 81 -11.71 6.79 -1.54
C LEU A 81 -10.85 7.40 -0.44
N ARG A 82 -10.67 8.72 -0.43
CA ARG A 82 -9.90 9.44 0.60
C ARG A 82 -10.49 9.24 1.98
N TYR A 83 -11.79 9.46 2.16
CA TYR A 83 -12.44 9.25 3.45
C TYR A 83 -12.51 7.78 3.85
N THR A 84 -12.57 6.87 2.86
CA THR A 84 -12.47 5.44 3.11
C THR A 84 -11.10 5.07 3.68
N ILE A 85 -10.03 5.51 3.03
CA ILE A 85 -8.66 5.22 3.47
C ILE A 85 -8.38 5.86 4.84
N LEU A 86 -8.73 7.13 5.04
CA LEU A 86 -8.51 7.81 6.32
C LEU A 86 -9.20 7.08 7.47
N ALA A 87 -10.45 6.61 7.29
CA ALA A 87 -11.15 5.83 8.30
C ALA A 87 -10.45 4.47 8.58
N LEU A 88 -9.97 3.80 7.53
CA LEU A 88 -9.24 2.53 7.67
C LEU A 88 -7.90 2.70 8.40
N LEU A 89 -7.18 3.80 8.17
CA LEU A 89 -5.91 4.09 8.82
C LEU A 89 -6.03 4.32 10.34
N ASP A 90 -7.23 4.62 10.85
CA ASP A 90 -7.49 4.73 12.28
C ASP A 90 -7.73 3.37 12.95
N ARG A 91 -8.21 2.38 12.20
CA ARG A 91 -8.45 1.04 12.70
C ARG A 91 -7.19 0.17 12.55
N PRO A 92 -6.75 -0.55 13.60
CA PRO A 92 -5.61 -1.45 13.50
C PRO A 92 -5.89 -2.61 12.54
N GLU A 93 -4.82 -3.13 11.94
CA GLU A 93 -4.82 -4.35 11.11
C GLU A 93 -5.69 -4.29 9.85
N THR A 94 -6.02 -3.10 9.37
CA THR A 94 -6.73 -2.93 8.10
C THR A 94 -5.79 -3.03 6.90
N THR A 95 -6.37 -3.43 5.78
CA THR A 95 -5.66 -3.66 4.52
C THR A 95 -6.39 -3.01 3.34
N MET A 96 -5.79 -3.04 2.15
CA MET A 96 -6.44 -2.58 0.92
C MET A 96 -7.76 -3.34 0.60
N LEU A 97 -7.90 -4.59 1.10
CA LEU A 97 -9.13 -5.38 0.92
C LEU A 97 -10.31 -4.81 1.71
N ASP A 98 -10.04 -4.11 2.80
CA ASP A 98 -11.07 -3.52 3.66
C ASP A 98 -11.72 -2.28 3.05
N ILE A 99 -11.16 -1.71 1.97
CA ILE A 99 -11.80 -0.64 1.20
C ILE A 99 -13.19 -1.10 0.72
N THR A 100 -13.28 -2.29 0.14
CA THR A 100 -14.56 -2.86 -0.30
C THR A 100 -15.52 -3.05 0.87
N ARG A 101 -15.04 -3.59 1.99
CA ARG A 101 -15.85 -3.81 3.20
C ARG A 101 -16.37 -2.49 3.79
N MET A 102 -15.52 -1.48 3.85
CA MET A 102 -15.90 -0.16 4.34
C MET A 102 -17.06 0.45 3.54
N LEU A 103 -17.10 0.20 2.22
CA LEU A 103 -18.12 0.72 1.31
C LEU A 103 -19.41 -0.12 1.33
N THR A 104 -19.33 -1.44 1.50
CA THR A 104 -20.47 -2.37 1.30
C THR A 104 -21.01 -2.99 2.58
N ASP A 105 -20.21 -3.13 3.65
CA ASP A 105 -20.60 -3.75 4.90
C ASP A 105 -20.87 -2.68 5.97
N LYS A 106 -22.16 -2.48 6.28
CA LYS A 106 -22.61 -1.51 7.29
C LYS A 106 -22.07 -1.81 8.69
N LYS A 107 -21.93 -3.10 9.05
CA LYS A 107 -21.40 -3.50 10.37
C LYS A 107 -19.92 -3.19 10.47
N PHE A 108 -19.14 -3.62 9.49
CA PHE A 108 -17.70 -3.34 9.43
C PHE A 108 -17.43 -1.84 9.45
N ARG A 109 -18.19 -1.06 8.66
CA ARG A 109 -18.08 0.40 8.65
C ARG A 109 -18.34 1.02 10.00
N LYS A 110 -19.42 0.63 10.69
CA LYS A 110 -19.73 1.11 12.03
C LYS A 110 -18.61 0.81 13.03
N GLU A 111 -18.09 -0.41 13.01
CA GLU A 111 -16.96 -0.81 13.86
C GLU A 111 -15.70 0.01 13.52
N THR A 112 -15.39 0.22 12.26
CA THR A 112 -14.23 1.03 11.83
C THR A 112 -14.35 2.47 12.30
N LEU A 113 -15.51 3.08 12.14
CA LEU A 113 -15.75 4.46 12.59
C LEU A 113 -15.65 4.66 14.10
N SER A 114 -15.78 3.60 14.91
CA SER A 114 -15.57 3.70 16.36
C SER A 114 -14.09 3.94 16.74
N TYR A 115 -13.16 3.70 15.84
CA TYR A 115 -11.73 4.03 16.01
C TYR A 115 -11.38 5.45 15.56
N CYS A 116 -12.24 6.08 14.74
CA CYS A 116 -11.97 7.38 14.16
C CYS A 116 -12.17 8.50 15.19
N GLN A 117 -11.23 9.44 15.22
CA GLN A 117 -11.30 10.63 16.05
C GLN A 117 -11.45 11.91 15.21
N ASP A 118 -11.08 11.84 13.92
CA ASP A 118 -11.20 12.98 13.01
C ASP A 118 -12.68 13.30 12.72
N THR A 119 -13.08 14.48 13.17
CA THR A 119 -14.48 14.95 13.05
C THR A 119 -14.91 15.12 11.60
N VAL A 120 -13.98 15.43 10.69
CA VAL A 120 -14.29 15.60 9.26
C VAL A 120 -14.55 14.23 8.60
N VAL A 121 -13.76 13.21 8.97
CA VAL A 121 -13.98 11.83 8.53
C VAL A 121 -15.32 11.31 9.05
N LEU A 122 -15.61 11.55 10.34
CA LEU A 122 -16.87 11.16 10.96
C LEU A 122 -18.06 11.90 10.35
N GLN A 123 -17.94 13.18 10.02
CA GLN A 123 -18.99 13.95 9.36
C GLN A 123 -19.31 13.39 7.96
N PHE A 124 -18.28 13.08 7.17
CA PHE A 124 -18.51 12.45 5.86
C PHE A 124 -19.34 11.17 6.00
N TRP A 125 -18.92 10.25 6.88
CA TRP A 125 -19.58 8.94 6.97
C TRP A 125 -20.94 8.97 7.66
N ASN A 126 -21.07 9.72 8.77
CA ASN A 126 -22.28 9.69 9.61
C ASN A 126 -23.35 10.68 9.16
N VAL A 127 -22.99 11.71 8.39
CA VAL A 127 -23.92 12.73 7.93
C VAL A 127 -24.07 12.68 6.41
N GLU A 128 -22.99 12.91 5.65
CA GLU A 128 -23.07 13.03 4.20
C GLU A 128 -23.41 11.68 3.56
N PHE A 129 -22.57 10.68 3.73
CA PHE A 129 -22.76 9.34 3.14
C PHE A 129 -24.04 8.68 3.66
N ALA A 130 -24.36 8.84 4.94
CA ALA A 130 -25.58 8.30 5.54
C ALA A 130 -26.86 8.95 5.01
N SER A 131 -26.80 10.17 4.51
CA SER A 131 -27.94 10.87 3.90
C SER A 131 -28.26 10.41 2.48
N TRP A 132 -27.34 9.72 1.83
CA TRP A 132 -27.52 9.27 0.45
C TRP A 132 -28.54 8.13 0.37
N THR A 133 -29.40 8.16 -0.64
CA THR A 133 -30.29 7.04 -0.95
C THR A 133 -29.48 5.79 -1.33
N ASP A 134 -30.01 4.59 -1.09
CA ASP A 134 -29.35 3.33 -1.44
C ASP A 134 -28.95 3.29 -2.94
N LYS A 135 -29.79 3.82 -3.82
CA LYS A 135 -29.50 3.92 -5.24
C LYS A 135 -28.30 4.81 -5.51
N PHE A 136 -28.25 6.00 -4.89
CA PHE A 136 -27.13 6.93 -5.07
C PHE A 136 -25.84 6.40 -4.44
N GLN A 137 -25.93 5.75 -3.27
CA GLN A 137 -24.76 5.08 -2.67
C GLN A 137 -24.17 4.03 -3.62
N ALA A 138 -25.02 3.14 -4.16
CA ALA A 138 -24.57 2.09 -5.10
C ALA A 138 -23.88 2.68 -6.33
N GLU A 139 -24.46 3.75 -6.92
CA GLU A 139 -23.87 4.45 -8.07
C GLU A 139 -22.54 5.14 -7.73
N ALA A 140 -22.49 5.83 -6.57
CA ALA A 140 -21.33 6.62 -6.16
C ALA A 140 -20.11 5.75 -5.80
N ILE A 141 -20.33 4.57 -5.19
CA ILE A 141 -19.24 3.66 -4.78
C ILE A 141 -18.78 2.73 -5.92
N ALA A 142 -19.59 2.48 -6.93
CA ALA A 142 -19.27 1.54 -8.02
C ALA A 142 -17.92 1.82 -8.69
N PRO A 143 -17.53 3.07 -9.03
CA PRO A 143 -16.23 3.35 -9.60
C PRO A 143 -15.05 2.99 -8.67
N VAL A 144 -15.20 3.14 -7.35
CA VAL A 144 -14.18 2.74 -6.36
C VAL A 144 -14.06 1.22 -6.32
N LEU A 145 -15.21 0.52 -6.22
CA LEU A 145 -15.25 -0.94 -6.18
C LEU A 145 -14.65 -1.57 -7.43
N ASN A 146 -14.93 -1.01 -8.61
CA ASN A 146 -14.37 -1.50 -9.86
C ASN A 146 -12.85 -1.40 -9.88
N LYS A 147 -12.26 -0.30 -9.39
CA LYS A 147 -10.82 -0.11 -9.37
C LYS A 147 -10.14 -0.97 -8.32
N VAL A 148 -10.68 -1.01 -7.12
CA VAL A 148 -10.16 -1.88 -6.06
C VAL A 148 -10.30 -3.35 -6.48
N GLY A 149 -11.44 -3.74 -7.04
CA GLY A 149 -11.69 -5.08 -7.55
C GLY A 149 -10.71 -5.52 -8.64
N ALA A 150 -10.30 -4.60 -9.52
CA ALA A 150 -9.40 -4.92 -10.63
C ALA A 150 -8.06 -5.52 -10.14
N PHE A 151 -7.49 -5.01 -9.07
CA PHE A 151 -6.22 -5.56 -8.54
C PHE A 151 -6.40 -6.58 -7.41
N THR A 152 -7.45 -6.48 -6.60
CA THR A 152 -7.70 -7.45 -5.53
C THR A 152 -8.27 -8.78 -6.04
N ALA A 153 -8.76 -8.84 -7.27
CA ALA A 153 -9.19 -10.09 -7.90
C ALA A 153 -8.03 -11.05 -8.14
N ASN A 154 -6.81 -10.54 -8.39
CA ASN A 154 -5.64 -11.37 -8.59
C ASN A 154 -5.18 -12.01 -7.27
N PRO A 155 -5.12 -13.36 -7.14
CA PRO A 155 -4.73 -14.02 -5.90
C PRO A 155 -3.32 -13.68 -5.43
N ILE A 156 -2.37 -13.48 -6.35
CA ILE A 156 -0.99 -13.11 -6.01
C ILE A 156 -0.97 -11.76 -5.29
N ILE A 157 -1.61 -10.76 -5.89
CA ILE A 157 -1.70 -9.41 -5.29
C ILE A 157 -2.45 -9.46 -3.98
N ARG A 158 -3.61 -10.12 -3.95
CA ARG A 158 -4.45 -10.23 -2.76
C ARG A 158 -3.70 -10.85 -1.57
N ASN A 159 -2.90 -11.88 -1.80
CA ASN A 159 -2.12 -12.55 -0.75
C ASN A 159 -0.99 -11.67 -0.20
N ILE A 160 -0.51 -10.71 -0.97
CA ILE A 160 0.54 -9.76 -0.57
C ILE A 160 -0.06 -8.58 0.19
N ILE A 161 -1.02 -7.85 -0.43
CA ILE A 161 -1.58 -6.61 0.11
C ILE A 161 -2.71 -6.83 1.13
N GLY A 162 -3.17 -8.06 1.27
CA GLY A 162 -4.20 -8.46 2.24
C GLY A 162 -3.64 -8.90 3.58
N GLN A 163 -2.32 -8.93 3.77
CA GLN A 163 -1.71 -9.19 5.06
C GLN A 163 -1.68 -7.90 5.89
N PRO A 164 -2.21 -7.91 7.14
CA PRO A 164 -2.29 -6.71 7.97
C PRO A 164 -0.93 -6.08 8.29
N LYS A 165 0.09 -6.92 8.39
CA LYS A 165 1.48 -6.49 8.67
C LYS A 165 2.38 -6.83 7.49
N SER A 166 3.22 -5.88 7.12
CA SER A 166 4.28 -6.12 6.15
C SER A 166 5.34 -7.03 6.77
N THR A 167 5.87 -7.97 5.98
CA THR A 167 6.92 -8.89 6.42
C THR A 167 8.25 -8.16 6.63
N PHE A 168 8.43 -7.00 6.00
CA PHE A 168 9.63 -6.18 6.12
C PHE A 168 9.27 -4.70 6.27
N ASN A 169 10.13 -3.97 6.97
CA ASN A 169 9.98 -2.53 7.18
C ASN A 169 11.05 -1.79 6.37
N ILE A 170 10.62 -0.98 5.41
CA ILE A 170 11.53 -0.25 4.50
C ILE A 170 12.39 0.76 5.26
N ARG A 171 11.83 1.47 6.27
CA ARG A 171 12.60 2.39 7.10
C ARG A 171 13.71 1.66 7.84
N GLN A 172 13.42 0.52 8.44
CA GLN A 172 14.40 -0.32 9.12
C GLN A 172 15.48 -0.83 8.16
N ILE A 173 15.10 -1.25 6.95
CA ILE A 173 16.05 -1.65 5.89
C ILE A 173 17.05 -0.54 5.61
N MET A 174 16.58 0.71 5.49
CA MET A 174 17.46 1.87 5.25
C MET A 174 18.36 2.16 6.44
N ASP A 175 17.81 2.15 7.67
CA ASP A 175 18.54 2.52 8.87
C ASP A 175 19.61 1.48 9.24
N GLU A 176 19.36 0.22 8.97
CA GLU A 176 20.31 -0.88 9.20
C GLU A 176 21.25 -1.11 8.00
N GLY A 177 21.15 -0.34 6.95
CA GLY A 177 21.99 -0.49 5.75
C GLY A 177 21.83 -1.85 5.08
N LYS A 178 20.63 -2.42 5.11
CA LYS A 178 20.27 -3.69 4.45
C LYS A 178 20.13 -3.54 2.93
N ILE A 179 19.98 -4.65 2.25
CA ILE A 179 19.81 -4.74 0.81
C ILE A 179 18.38 -5.18 0.51
N LEU A 180 17.62 -4.35 -0.21
CA LEU A 180 16.28 -4.70 -0.67
C LEU A 180 16.33 -5.06 -2.15
N VAL A 181 15.96 -6.29 -2.48
CA VAL A 181 15.85 -6.76 -3.87
C VAL A 181 14.39 -7.06 -4.16
N VAL A 182 13.78 -6.26 -5.03
CA VAL A 182 12.40 -6.39 -5.47
C VAL A 182 12.39 -6.95 -6.89
N ASN A 183 12.00 -8.20 -7.03
CA ASN A 183 11.86 -8.89 -8.30
C ASN A 183 10.38 -8.94 -8.70
N LEU A 184 9.94 -8.02 -9.53
CA LEU A 184 8.53 -7.96 -9.93
C LEU A 184 8.18 -8.95 -11.04
N SER A 185 9.16 -9.40 -11.83
CA SER A 185 8.99 -10.45 -12.87
C SER A 185 7.67 -10.31 -13.65
N LYS A 186 7.45 -9.17 -14.29
CA LYS A 186 6.17 -8.84 -14.95
C LYS A 186 5.66 -9.95 -15.90
N GLY A 187 6.56 -10.75 -16.46
CA GLY A 187 6.22 -11.91 -17.27
C GLY A 187 5.52 -13.04 -16.49
N LEU A 188 5.69 -13.09 -15.16
CA LEU A 188 5.08 -14.10 -14.29
C LEU A 188 3.82 -13.59 -13.60
N ILE A 189 3.82 -12.34 -13.13
CA ILE A 189 2.70 -11.79 -12.35
C ILE A 189 1.77 -10.89 -13.18
N GLY A 190 2.16 -10.53 -14.39
CA GLY A 190 1.45 -9.58 -15.26
C GLY A 190 1.95 -8.14 -15.10
N GLU A 191 1.85 -7.36 -16.17
CA GLU A 191 2.37 -5.99 -16.22
C GLU A 191 1.65 -5.04 -15.24
N ASP A 192 0.32 -5.08 -15.21
CA ASP A 192 -0.50 -4.26 -14.31
C ASP A 192 -0.17 -4.55 -12.84
N ASN A 193 -0.04 -5.83 -12.47
CA ASN A 193 0.29 -6.23 -11.11
C ASN A 193 1.69 -5.80 -10.70
N ALA A 194 2.67 -5.93 -11.60
CA ALA A 194 4.03 -5.45 -11.38
C ALA A 194 4.05 -3.93 -11.22
N GLY A 195 3.28 -3.21 -12.04
CA GLY A 195 3.11 -1.76 -11.97
C GLY A 195 2.53 -1.30 -10.62
N ILE A 196 1.48 -1.98 -10.14
CA ILE A 196 0.85 -1.70 -8.83
C ILE A 196 1.84 -1.89 -7.69
N LEU A 197 2.41 -3.08 -7.57
CA LEU A 197 3.33 -3.41 -6.47
C LEU A 197 4.56 -2.51 -6.50
N GLY A 198 5.15 -2.32 -7.68
CA GLY A 198 6.30 -1.45 -7.87
C GLY A 198 6.02 -0.01 -7.45
N SER A 199 4.86 0.53 -7.83
CA SER A 199 4.46 1.89 -7.46
C SER A 199 4.26 2.04 -5.95
N PHE A 200 3.62 1.08 -5.29
CA PHE A 200 3.46 1.11 -3.83
C PHE A 200 4.80 0.98 -3.10
N ILE A 201 5.70 0.10 -3.57
CA ILE A 201 7.02 -0.07 -2.96
C ILE A 201 7.86 1.19 -3.10
N VAL A 202 7.94 1.78 -4.31
CA VAL A 202 8.66 3.03 -4.55
C VAL A 202 8.13 4.14 -3.65
N THR A 203 6.83 4.25 -3.54
CA THR A 203 6.15 5.23 -2.69
C THR A 203 6.50 5.03 -1.21
N LYS A 204 6.48 3.79 -0.71
CA LYS A 204 6.92 3.49 0.68
C LYS A 204 8.41 3.77 0.89
N ILE A 205 9.25 3.55 -0.11
CA ILE A 205 10.67 3.93 -0.07
C ILE A 205 10.80 5.45 0.09
N GLN A 206 10.04 6.22 -0.68
CA GLN A 206 10.02 7.68 -0.59
C GLN A 206 9.58 8.16 0.80
N ILE A 207 8.47 7.63 1.35
CA ILE A 207 8.00 7.96 2.71
C ILE A 207 9.10 7.64 3.74
N ALA A 208 9.68 6.45 3.65
CA ALA A 208 10.72 6.02 4.56
C ALA A 208 11.95 6.95 4.49
N ALA A 209 12.38 7.34 3.28
CA ALA A 209 13.49 8.26 3.09
C ALA A 209 13.19 9.65 3.69
N MET A 210 11.99 10.20 3.42
CA MET A 210 11.58 11.49 3.99
C MET A 210 11.46 11.46 5.52
N SER A 211 11.03 10.35 6.10
CA SER A 211 10.94 10.19 7.55
C SER A 211 12.30 10.17 8.25
N ARG A 212 13.40 9.98 7.50
CA ARG A 212 14.77 9.98 8.04
C ARG A 212 15.32 11.39 8.35
N SER A 213 14.55 12.42 8.08
CA SER A 213 14.88 13.78 8.54
C SER A 213 14.99 13.92 10.07
N ASP A 214 14.50 12.92 10.83
CA ASP A 214 14.67 12.83 12.28
C ASP A 214 16.05 12.32 12.72
N ILE A 215 16.85 11.77 11.80
CA ILE A 215 18.23 11.33 12.06
C ILE A 215 19.13 12.56 11.96
N PRO A 216 19.85 12.91 13.05
CA PRO A 216 20.84 13.99 12.99
C PRO A 216 21.85 13.73 11.88
N ASP A 217 22.19 14.75 11.09
CA ASP A 217 23.30 14.69 10.17
C ASP A 217 24.56 14.31 10.96
N VAL A 218 25.06 13.12 10.74
CA VAL A 218 26.40 12.77 11.19
C VAL A 218 27.33 13.55 10.28
N LYS A 219 27.71 14.75 10.71
CA LYS A 219 28.79 15.50 10.08
C LYS A 219 30.06 14.69 10.34
N ASP A 220 30.57 14.08 9.27
CA ASP A 220 31.92 13.53 9.24
C ASP A 220 32.97 14.62 9.55
#